data_ea5680727e385f8b3609f996f43bf7b7
#
_entry.id   ea5680727e385f8b3609f996f43bf7b7
#
_cell.length_a   1.000
_cell.length_b   1.000
_cell.length_c   1.000
_cell.angle_alpha   90.00
_cell.angle_beta   90.00
_cell.angle_gamma   90.00
#
_symmetry.space_group_name_H-M   'P 1'
#
loop_
_entity.id
_entity.type
_entity.pdbx_description
1 polymer ?
#
loop_
_entity_poly.entity_id
_entity_poly.type
_entity_poly.pdbx_seq_one_letter_code
_entity_poly.pdbx_strand_id
1 'polypeptide(L)'
;MLSNRVQKVKPSATITISAKAMELRANGIDVISLSAGEPDFDTPEHIKKAAIEAINKGQTKYTQVDGTPELKDAIINKFNRDNNLHYQRDNIIVSTGAKQTLYNLFQSVLGAGDEVVIISPYWVSYPDMVMLADANPVIMKTHQEDNFEIDMDSLRAALTDKTKLLILNSPSNPTGITYTKAQYESMGKILSDYPNVLIATDDMYEHIYWGNEPFTSFAEVCPNLFDRTITINGVSKAYAMTGWRIGYCGAPKSIVQGMKKIQGQSTSNPSSISQVAAIAALNGPHDAVNMMVNEYKKRHDYLCDALNKINGFNTSPGTGAFYLFPDVNNVIESKGFADDIEFSSFLIDQANVAVIPGSAFGAEGCIRISYATSMELLKESIARIKLSLE
;
A
#
# COMPACT_ATOMS: atom_id res chain seq x y z
N MET A 1 -31.81 -4.34 -7.06
CA MET A 1 -31.49 -3.30 -6.08
C MET A 1 -30.20 -3.68 -5.35
N LEU A 2 -29.29 -2.72 -5.22
CA LEU A 2 -28.00 -2.96 -4.55
C LEU A 2 -28.19 -2.94 -3.01
N SER A 3 -27.35 -3.68 -2.29
CA SER A 3 -27.36 -3.64 -0.81
C SER A 3 -26.87 -2.27 -0.29
N ASN A 4 -27.30 -1.90 0.92
CA ASN A 4 -26.90 -0.64 1.55
C ASN A 4 -25.36 -0.51 1.69
N ARG A 5 -24.66 -1.62 1.91
CA ARG A 5 -23.19 -1.63 1.99
C ARG A 5 -22.52 -1.19 0.69
N VAL A 6 -22.97 -1.74 -0.44
CA VAL A 6 -22.42 -1.39 -1.76
C VAL A 6 -22.70 0.06 -2.13
N GLN A 7 -23.84 0.61 -1.69
CA GLN A 7 -24.19 2.01 -1.98
C GLN A 7 -23.31 3.03 -1.23
N LYS A 8 -22.66 2.63 -0.13
CA LYS A 8 -21.74 3.48 0.64
C LYS A 8 -20.34 3.59 0.00
N VAL A 9 -19.97 2.62 -0.83
CA VAL A 9 -18.63 2.52 -1.42
C VAL A 9 -18.55 3.30 -2.71
N LYS A 10 -17.51 4.11 -2.86
CA LYS A 10 -17.26 4.91 -4.06
C LYS A 10 -16.41 4.12 -5.08
N PRO A 11 -16.56 4.38 -6.40
CA PRO A 11 -15.61 3.88 -7.39
C PRO A 11 -14.19 4.34 -7.06
N SER A 12 -13.21 3.44 -7.23
CA SER A 12 -11.80 3.77 -6.95
C SER A 12 -11.29 4.84 -7.93
N ALA A 13 -10.88 6.00 -7.42
CA ALA A 13 -10.32 7.09 -8.22
C ALA A 13 -9.10 6.62 -9.03
N THR A 14 -8.24 5.77 -8.45
CA THR A 14 -7.09 5.19 -9.16
C THR A 14 -7.52 4.37 -10.38
N ILE A 15 -8.54 3.52 -10.24
CA ILE A 15 -9.06 2.71 -11.36
C ILE A 15 -9.69 3.60 -12.42
N THR A 16 -10.45 4.62 -12.03
CA THR A 16 -11.11 5.55 -12.95
C THR A 16 -10.10 6.32 -13.81
N ILE A 17 -9.07 6.88 -13.19
CA ILE A 17 -8.02 7.63 -13.89
C ILE A 17 -7.20 6.72 -14.79
N SER A 18 -6.84 5.53 -14.30
CA SER A 18 -6.12 4.56 -15.12
C SER A 18 -6.94 4.11 -16.33
N ALA A 19 -8.24 3.90 -16.18
CA ALA A 19 -9.14 3.58 -17.29
C ALA A 19 -9.22 4.72 -18.30
N LYS A 20 -9.34 6.00 -17.87
CA LYS A 20 -9.31 7.19 -18.73
C LYS A 20 -7.99 7.26 -19.51
N ALA A 21 -6.85 7.04 -18.85
CA ALA A 21 -5.55 7.06 -19.53
C ALA A 21 -5.43 5.93 -20.58
N MET A 22 -5.97 4.73 -20.29
CA MET A 22 -5.99 3.63 -21.26
C MET A 22 -6.90 3.94 -22.46
N GLU A 23 -8.07 4.51 -22.23
CA GLU A 23 -9.01 4.93 -23.28
C GLU A 23 -8.38 5.97 -24.21
N LEU A 24 -7.74 7.00 -23.65
CA LEU A 24 -7.04 8.04 -24.42
C LEU A 24 -5.93 7.43 -25.29
N ARG A 25 -5.14 6.49 -24.73
CA ARG A 25 -4.11 5.77 -25.52
C ARG A 25 -4.71 4.92 -26.64
N ALA A 26 -5.83 4.24 -26.37
CA ALA A 26 -6.53 3.47 -27.42
C ALA A 26 -7.03 4.36 -28.56
N ASN A 27 -7.31 5.63 -28.28
CA ASN A 27 -7.68 6.67 -29.28
C ASN A 27 -6.46 7.35 -29.92
N GLY A 28 -5.24 6.85 -29.71
CA GLY A 28 -4.02 7.36 -30.33
C GLY A 28 -3.39 8.58 -29.63
N ILE A 29 -3.86 8.94 -28.43
CA ILE A 29 -3.29 10.05 -27.66
C ILE A 29 -2.12 9.51 -26.82
N ASP A 30 -0.95 10.17 -26.91
CA ASP A 30 0.25 9.78 -26.16
C ASP A 30 0.17 10.26 -24.69
N VAL A 31 -0.54 9.51 -23.85
CA VAL A 31 -0.68 9.79 -22.41
C VAL A 31 0.38 9.06 -21.61
N ILE A 32 1.16 9.79 -20.80
CA ILE A 32 2.07 9.21 -19.82
C ILE A 32 1.30 8.98 -18.50
N SER A 33 1.20 7.72 -18.06
CA SER A 33 0.49 7.40 -16.81
C SER A 33 1.47 7.31 -15.64
N LEU A 34 1.37 8.26 -14.72
CA LEU A 34 2.02 8.27 -13.42
C LEU A 34 1.02 7.88 -12.29
N SER A 35 -0.09 7.24 -12.67
CA SER A 35 -1.16 6.82 -11.75
C SER A 35 -1.01 5.38 -11.26
N ALA A 36 -0.21 4.54 -11.95
CA ALA A 36 -0.11 3.11 -11.69
C ALA A 36 0.55 2.81 -10.33
N GLY A 37 -0.05 1.88 -9.60
CA GLY A 37 0.48 1.39 -8.32
C GLY A 37 1.17 0.04 -8.47
N GLU A 38 1.97 -0.17 -9.52
CA GLU A 38 2.69 -1.43 -9.77
C GLU A 38 4.09 -1.19 -10.31
N PRO A 39 5.06 -2.09 -9.99
CA PRO A 39 6.39 -2.05 -10.56
C PRO A 39 6.37 -2.12 -12.09
N ASP A 40 7.26 -1.39 -12.75
CA ASP A 40 7.49 -1.44 -14.19
C ASP A 40 8.53 -2.51 -14.61
N PHE A 41 9.03 -3.26 -13.65
CA PHE A 41 9.93 -4.39 -13.86
C PHE A 41 9.17 -5.69 -14.02
N ASP A 42 9.77 -6.62 -14.78
CA ASP A 42 9.27 -8.00 -14.85
C ASP A 42 9.53 -8.77 -13.54
N THR A 43 8.66 -9.73 -13.25
CA THR A 43 8.94 -10.74 -12.21
C THR A 43 10.28 -11.42 -12.47
N PRO A 44 11.20 -11.52 -11.48
CA PRO A 44 12.50 -12.14 -11.63
C PRO A 44 12.47 -13.56 -12.21
N GLU A 45 13.46 -13.90 -13.03
CA GLU A 45 13.46 -15.11 -13.85
C GLU A 45 13.36 -16.41 -13.03
N HIS A 46 14.05 -16.48 -11.87
CA HIS A 46 13.99 -17.66 -11.00
C HIS A 46 12.58 -17.93 -10.46
N ILE A 47 11.78 -16.88 -10.25
CA ILE A 47 10.38 -16.98 -9.78
C ILE A 47 9.50 -17.50 -10.92
N LYS A 48 9.65 -16.96 -12.13
CA LYS A 48 8.94 -17.43 -13.33
C LYS A 48 9.22 -18.91 -13.61
N LYS A 49 10.48 -19.32 -13.52
CA LYS A 49 10.90 -20.73 -13.69
C LYS A 49 10.23 -21.66 -12.69
N ALA A 50 10.18 -21.28 -11.42
CA ALA A 50 9.50 -22.06 -10.37
C ALA A 50 8.02 -22.28 -10.69
N ALA A 51 7.34 -21.26 -11.19
CA ALA A 51 5.94 -21.37 -11.60
C ALA A 51 5.75 -22.28 -12.81
N ILE A 52 6.62 -22.17 -13.84
CA ILE A 52 6.60 -23.04 -15.04
C ILE A 52 6.80 -24.50 -14.64
N GLU A 53 7.76 -24.77 -13.74
CA GLU A 53 7.96 -26.11 -13.20
C GLU A 53 6.76 -26.64 -12.43
N ALA A 54 6.09 -25.81 -11.64
CA ALA A 54 4.88 -26.18 -10.91
C ALA A 54 3.76 -26.59 -11.88
N ILE A 55 3.59 -25.86 -12.98
CA ILE A 55 2.64 -26.21 -14.05
C ILE A 55 3.00 -27.59 -14.66
N ASN A 56 4.27 -27.78 -15.04
CA ASN A 56 4.74 -29.01 -15.66
C ASN A 56 4.63 -30.24 -14.72
N LYS A 57 4.75 -30.02 -13.39
CA LYS A 57 4.54 -31.04 -12.35
C LYS A 57 3.08 -31.29 -11.99
N GLY A 58 2.14 -30.60 -12.63
CA GLY A 58 0.70 -30.75 -12.38
C GLY A 58 0.25 -30.20 -11.00
N GLN A 59 0.96 -29.23 -10.42
CA GLN A 59 0.58 -28.58 -9.15
C GLN A 59 -0.55 -27.56 -9.36
N THR A 60 -1.68 -28.03 -9.88
CA THR A 60 -2.81 -27.21 -10.35
C THR A 60 -4.12 -27.55 -9.62
N LYS A 61 -4.04 -28.13 -8.42
CA LYS A 61 -5.18 -28.55 -7.63
C LYS A 61 -5.40 -27.64 -6.42
N TYR A 62 -6.53 -27.79 -5.75
CA TYR A 62 -6.81 -27.11 -4.48
C TYR A 62 -5.72 -27.36 -3.44
N THR A 63 -5.42 -26.33 -2.67
CA THR A 63 -4.55 -26.38 -1.49
C THR A 63 -5.33 -26.07 -0.22
N GLN A 64 -4.68 -25.99 0.91
CA GLN A 64 -5.28 -25.44 2.13
C GLN A 64 -5.75 -23.99 1.88
N VAL A 65 -6.89 -23.64 2.45
CA VAL A 65 -7.51 -22.31 2.29
C VAL A 65 -6.54 -21.18 2.68
N ASP A 66 -5.79 -21.38 3.73
CA ASP A 66 -4.87 -20.42 4.34
C ASP A 66 -3.41 -20.53 3.82
N GLY A 67 -3.20 -21.23 2.71
CA GLY A 67 -1.91 -21.43 2.06
C GLY A 67 -1.25 -22.77 2.36
N THR A 68 -0.33 -23.18 1.48
CA THR A 68 0.43 -24.43 1.65
C THR A 68 1.38 -24.34 2.84
N PRO A 69 1.69 -25.47 3.51
CA PRO A 69 2.66 -25.50 4.61
C PRO A 69 4.02 -24.93 4.20
N GLU A 70 4.48 -25.26 3.00
CA GLU A 70 5.76 -24.81 2.46
C GLU A 70 5.82 -23.29 2.29
N LEU A 71 4.72 -22.67 1.82
CA LEU A 71 4.66 -21.21 1.71
C LEU A 71 4.57 -20.55 3.09
N LYS A 72 3.83 -21.12 4.03
CA LYS A 72 3.80 -20.63 5.41
C LYS A 72 5.17 -20.66 6.06
N ASP A 73 5.95 -21.74 5.85
CA ASP A 73 7.33 -21.84 6.34
C ASP A 73 8.23 -20.78 5.72
N ALA A 74 8.11 -20.54 4.41
CA ALA A 74 8.87 -19.49 3.73
C ALA A 74 8.52 -18.09 4.28
N ILE A 75 7.23 -17.83 4.60
CA ILE A 75 6.78 -16.59 5.21
C ILE A 75 7.31 -16.44 6.65
N ILE A 76 7.27 -17.50 7.45
CA ILE A 76 7.82 -17.52 8.81
C ILE A 76 9.32 -17.21 8.78
N ASN A 77 10.07 -17.86 7.89
CA ASN A 77 11.50 -17.61 7.71
C ASN A 77 11.77 -16.16 7.30
N LYS A 78 10.95 -15.59 6.40
CA LYS A 78 11.02 -14.18 6.01
C LYS A 78 10.80 -13.26 7.20
N PHE A 79 9.73 -13.43 7.96
CA PHE A 79 9.43 -12.60 9.13
C PHE A 79 10.53 -12.68 10.20
N ASN A 80 11.09 -13.88 10.42
CA ASN A 80 12.20 -14.04 11.35
C ASN A 80 13.48 -13.37 10.84
N ARG A 81 13.82 -13.54 9.55
CA ARG A 81 15.04 -12.98 8.93
C ARG A 81 15.01 -11.46 8.83
N ASP A 82 13.88 -10.91 8.36
CA ASP A 82 13.79 -9.50 7.94
C ASP A 82 13.21 -8.58 9.04
N ASN A 83 12.38 -9.12 9.94
CA ASN A 83 11.63 -8.33 10.90
C ASN A 83 11.81 -8.80 12.36
N ASN A 84 12.62 -9.83 12.60
CA ASN A 84 12.79 -10.43 13.93
C ASN A 84 11.45 -10.83 14.61
N LEU A 85 10.44 -11.26 13.79
CA LEU A 85 9.11 -11.68 14.27
C LEU A 85 8.98 -13.20 14.23
N HIS A 86 8.60 -13.80 15.35
CA HIS A 86 8.58 -15.25 15.56
C HIS A 86 7.16 -15.82 15.51
N TYR A 87 6.64 -16.03 14.31
CA TYR A 87 5.33 -16.64 14.07
C TYR A 87 5.42 -18.17 13.99
N GLN A 88 4.28 -18.83 14.22
CA GLN A 88 4.05 -20.25 13.94
C GLN A 88 3.11 -20.39 12.75
N ARG A 89 3.00 -21.58 12.13
CA ARG A 89 2.12 -21.81 10.98
C ARG A 89 0.67 -21.38 11.23
N ASP A 90 0.17 -21.52 12.47
CA ASP A 90 -1.18 -21.13 12.88
C ASP A 90 -1.38 -19.61 12.96
N ASN A 91 -0.28 -18.84 12.94
CA ASN A 91 -0.29 -17.40 12.91
C ASN A 91 -0.29 -16.85 11.47
N ILE A 92 -0.12 -17.68 10.44
CA ILE A 92 0.02 -17.25 9.04
C ILE A 92 -1.22 -17.59 8.24
N ILE A 93 -1.70 -16.62 7.47
CA ILE A 93 -2.66 -16.83 6.39
C ILE A 93 -2.14 -16.19 5.10
N VAL A 94 -2.30 -16.92 4.00
CA VAL A 94 -2.01 -16.46 2.64
C VAL A 94 -3.33 -16.19 1.92
N SER A 95 -3.42 -15.05 1.25
CA SER A 95 -4.63 -14.59 0.56
C SER A 95 -4.33 -14.18 -0.88
N THR A 96 -5.36 -13.94 -1.69
CA THR A 96 -5.23 -13.51 -3.09
C THR A 96 -4.83 -12.02 -3.18
N GLY A 97 -3.61 -11.72 -2.76
CA GLY A 97 -3.03 -10.38 -2.61
C GLY A 97 -3.36 -9.76 -1.24
N ALA A 98 -2.54 -8.79 -0.81
CA ALA A 98 -2.71 -8.12 0.48
C ALA A 98 -4.06 -7.37 0.60
N LYS A 99 -4.65 -6.93 -0.51
CA LYS A 99 -6.01 -6.37 -0.50
C LYS A 99 -7.02 -7.36 0.05
N GLN A 100 -6.94 -8.63 -0.34
CA GLN A 100 -7.81 -9.66 0.24
C GLN A 100 -7.43 -9.98 1.68
N THR A 101 -6.16 -9.96 2.04
CA THR A 101 -5.73 -10.13 3.43
C THR A 101 -6.39 -9.09 4.34
N LEU A 102 -6.34 -7.80 3.96
CA LEU A 102 -7.00 -6.70 4.66
C LEU A 102 -8.53 -6.85 4.68
N TYR A 103 -9.13 -7.19 3.54
CA TYR A 103 -10.58 -7.42 3.45
C TYR A 103 -11.02 -8.54 4.40
N ASN A 104 -10.32 -9.67 4.40
CA ASN A 104 -10.61 -10.80 5.30
C ASN A 104 -10.43 -10.41 6.77
N LEU A 105 -9.38 -9.62 7.10
CA LEU A 105 -9.17 -9.08 8.44
C LEU A 105 -10.38 -8.25 8.88
N PHE A 106 -10.76 -7.25 8.08
CA PHE A 106 -11.84 -6.35 8.45
C PHE A 106 -13.18 -7.10 8.60
N GLN A 107 -13.50 -7.99 7.66
CA GLN A 107 -14.70 -8.84 7.76
C GLN A 107 -14.69 -9.78 8.99
N SER A 108 -13.53 -10.11 9.54
CA SER A 108 -13.42 -11.02 10.68
C SER A 108 -13.41 -10.33 12.04
N VAL A 109 -13.03 -9.05 12.12
CA VAL A 109 -12.85 -8.36 13.40
C VAL A 109 -13.73 -7.13 13.59
N LEU A 110 -14.36 -6.62 12.53
CA LEU A 110 -15.18 -5.41 12.54
C LEU A 110 -16.67 -5.73 12.40
N GLY A 111 -17.50 -4.86 12.96
CA GLY A 111 -18.96 -4.90 12.86
C GLY A 111 -19.58 -3.53 13.05
N ALA A 112 -20.93 -3.49 13.09
CA ALA A 112 -21.68 -2.26 13.23
C ALA A 112 -21.36 -1.55 14.57
N GLY A 113 -20.96 -0.30 14.48
CA GLY A 113 -20.61 0.52 15.65
C GLY A 113 -19.13 0.56 15.99
N ASP A 114 -18.32 -0.35 15.43
CA ASP A 114 -16.87 -0.30 15.58
C ASP A 114 -16.26 0.87 14.80
N GLU A 115 -15.18 1.43 15.33
CA GLU A 115 -14.40 2.49 14.73
C GLU A 115 -13.03 1.98 14.31
N VAL A 116 -12.56 2.44 13.14
CA VAL A 116 -11.22 2.15 12.63
C VAL A 116 -10.48 3.45 12.41
N VAL A 117 -9.40 3.67 13.15
CA VAL A 117 -8.54 4.85 12.95
C VAL A 117 -7.65 4.61 11.73
N ILE A 118 -7.72 5.54 10.78
CA ILE A 118 -6.96 5.55 9.53
C ILE A 118 -6.21 6.88 9.45
N ILE A 119 -4.89 6.80 9.32
CA ILE A 119 -4.03 7.96 9.23
C ILE A 119 -4.01 8.45 7.78
N SER A 120 -4.42 9.70 7.56
CA SER A 120 -4.39 10.34 6.23
C SER A 120 -3.07 11.10 6.04
N PRO A 121 -2.42 11.02 4.85
CA PRO A 121 -2.88 10.34 3.64
C PRO A 121 -2.81 8.82 3.74
N TYR A 122 -3.85 8.15 3.22
CA TYR A 122 -4.02 6.70 3.34
C TYR A 122 -4.18 6.03 1.96
N TRP A 123 -3.93 4.74 1.87
CA TRP A 123 -4.30 3.98 0.66
C TRP A 123 -5.82 3.98 0.46
N VAL A 124 -6.24 4.38 -0.73
CA VAL A 124 -7.65 4.65 -1.12
C VAL A 124 -8.66 3.56 -0.73
N SER A 125 -8.21 2.32 -0.54
CA SER A 125 -9.13 1.21 -0.27
C SER A 125 -9.44 1.00 1.22
N TYR A 126 -8.72 1.61 2.15
CA TYR A 126 -8.96 1.37 3.58
C TYR A 126 -10.36 1.81 4.02
N PRO A 127 -10.80 3.06 3.78
CA PRO A 127 -12.12 3.48 4.23
C PRO A 127 -13.26 2.67 3.63
N ASP A 128 -13.17 2.34 2.34
CA ASP A 128 -14.19 1.57 1.65
C ASP A 128 -14.31 0.13 2.20
N MET A 129 -13.17 -0.51 2.49
CA MET A 129 -13.18 -1.85 3.11
C MET A 129 -13.72 -1.83 4.54
N VAL A 130 -13.48 -0.76 5.32
CA VAL A 130 -14.07 -0.55 6.65
C VAL A 130 -15.58 -0.42 6.54
N MET A 131 -16.09 0.40 5.62
CA MET A 131 -17.53 0.56 5.38
C MET A 131 -18.19 -0.73 4.89
N LEU A 132 -17.49 -1.55 4.09
CA LEU A 132 -17.98 -2.88 3.67
C LEU A 132 -18.06 -3.87 4.83
N ALA A 133 -17.35 -3.64 5.92
CA ALA A 133 -17.45 -4.41 7.16
C ALA A 133 -18.49 -3.81 8.15
N ASP A 134 -19.33 -2.87 7.69
CA ASP A 134 -20.33 -2.13 8.47
C ASP A 134 -19.73 -1.27 9.62
N ALA A 135 -18.42 -1.04 9.65
CA ALA A 135 -17.72 -0.20 10.61
C ALA A 135 -17.55 1.25 10.11
N ASN A 136 -17.08 2.13 10.99
CA ASN A 136 -16.90 3.55 10.72
C ASN A 136 -15.41 3.91 10.61
N PRO A 137 -14.94 4.46 9.48
CA PRO A 137 -13.59 4.99 9.38
C PRO A 137 -13.50 6.33 10.14
N VAL A 138 -12.52 6.43 11.04
CA VAL A 138 -12.14 7.66 11.74
C VAL A 138 -10.84 8.15 11.14
N ILE A 139 -10.90 9.26 10.39
CA ILE A 139 -9.73 9.76 9.67
C ILE A 139 -8.94 10.71 10.57
N MET A 140 -7.71 10.33 10.90
CA MET A 140 -6.74 11.19 11.57
C MET A 140 -5.86 11.86 10.51
N LYS A 141 -5.95 13.19 10.40
CA LYS A 141 -5.18 13.95 9.42
C LYS A 141 -3.73 14.15 9.88
N THR A 142 -2.80 14.05 8.92
CA THR A 142 -1.44 14.55 9.03
C THR A 142 -1.19 15.55 7.91
N HIS A 143 -0.16 16.39 8.03
CA HIS A 143 0.08 17.52 7.13
C HIS A 143 1.48 17.43 6.52
N GLN A 144 1.61 17.95 5.29
CA GLN A 144 2.89 17.93 4.58
C GLN A 144 3.93 18.87 5.23
N GLU A 145 3.49 19.98 5.80
CA GLU A 145 4.35 20.92 6.54
C GLU A 145 5.11 20.23 7.68
N ASP A 146 4.53 19.17 8.26
CA ASP A 146 5.13 18.32 9.28
C ASP A 146 5.68 17.00 8.68
N ASN A 147 5.94 16.94 7.37
CA ASN A 147 6.34 15.73 6.66
C ASN A 147 5.43 14.52 6.91
N PHE A 148 4.14 14.75 7.10
CA PHE A 148 3.13 13.75 7.45
C PHE A 148 3.46 12.95 8.72
N GLU A 149 4.22 13.53 9.64
CA GLU A 149 4.47 12.93 10.94
C GLU A 149 3.17 12.78 11.74
N ILE A 150 3.12 11.72 12.56
CA ILE A 150 1.96 11.49 13.42
C ILE A 150 2.10 12.33 14.68
N ASP A 151 1.18 13.29 14.85
CA ASP A 151 1.02 13.98 16.12
C ASP A 151 0.41 13.03 17.16
N MET A 152 1.11 12.84 18.29
CA MET A 152 0.73 11.88 19.32
C MET A 152 -0.53 12.31 20.09
N ASP A 153 -0.81 13.59 20.20
CA ASP A 153 -2.03 14.10 20.85
C ASP A 153 -3.24 13.89 19.92
N SER A 154 -3.07 14.10 18.62
CA SER A 154 -4.08 13.78 17.61
C SER A 154 -4.38 12.27 17.56
N LEU A 155 -3.35 11.41 17.68
CA LEU A 155 -3.57 9.97 17.78
C LEU A 155 -4.37 9.61 19.03
N ARG A 156 -4.04 10.17 20.17
CA ARG A 156 -4.79 9.95 21.41
C ARG A 156 -6.24 10.42 21.32
N ALA A 157 -6.47 11.57 20.68
CA ALA A 157 -7.82 12.11 20.48
C ALA A 157 -8.67 11.29 19.50
N ALA A 158 -8.05 10.61 18.53
CA ALA A 158 -8.73 9.76 17.56
C ALA A 158 -9.14 8.39 18.15
N LEU A 159 -8.50 7.95 19.24
CA LEU A 159 -8.81 6.68 19.90
C LEU A 159 -9.94 6.84 20.90
N THR A 160 -10.98 6.02 20.76
CA THR A 160 -12.19 6.01 21.64
C THR A 160 -12.46 4.60 22.16
N ASP A 161 -13.45 4.46 23.05
CA ASP A 161 -13.91 3.15 23.52
C ASP A 161 -14.53 2.28 22.40
N LYS A 162 -14.88 2.89 21.26
CA LYS A 162 -15.39 2.20 20.06
C LYS A 162 -14.29 1.81 19.10
N THR A 163 -13.08 2.32 19.28
CA THR A 163 -11.97 2.01 18.38
C THR A 163 -11.60 0.55 18.49
N LYS A 164 -11.75 -0.17 17.38
CA LYS A 164 -11.44 -1.59 17.26
C LYS A 164 -10.12 -1.86 16.59
N LEU A 165 -9.73 -0.99 15.67
CA LEU A 165 -8.53 -1.18 14.83
C LEU A 165 -7.86 0.16 14.52
N LEU A 166 -6.53 0.18 14.58
CA LEU A 166 -5.68 1.21 14.00
C LEU A 166 -4.96 0.62 12.78
N ILE A 167 -4.91 1.37 11.67
CA ILE A 167 -4.17 0.98 10.45
C ILE A 167 -2.94 1.86 10.30
N LEU A 168 -1.77 1.23 10.18
CA LEU A 168 -0.48 1.84 9.86
C LEU A 168 -0.01 1.32 8.51
N ASN A 169 0.59 2.18 7.68
CA ASN A 169 1.18 1.80 6.40
C ASN A 169 2.56 2.45 6.24
N SER A 170 3.62 1.66 6.25
CA SER A 170 5.01 2.13 6.21
C SER A 170 5.90 1.10 5.48
N PRO A 171 6.67 1.52 4.45
CA PRO A 171 6.59 2.79 3.72
C PRO A 171 5.21 3.03 3.13
N SER A 172 4.76 4.30 3.18
CA SER A 172 3.37 4.65 2.89
C SER A 172 3.05 4.76 1.40
N ASN A 173 1.88 4.34 1.02
CA ASN A 173 1.17 4.76 -0.18
C ASN A 173 0.04 5.70 0.26
N PRO A 174 0.09 7.02 -0.05
CA PRO A 174 0.74 7.61 -1.23
C PRO A 174 2.06 8.36 -1.00
N THR A 175 2.52 8.58 0.25
CA THR A 175 3.54 9.61 0.55
C THR A 175 4.99 9.13 0.35
N GLY A 176 5.24 7.83 0.36
CA GLY A 176 6.61 7.27 0.37
C GLY A 176 7.33 7.42 1.72
N ILE A 177 6.66 7.93 2.74
CA ILE A 177 7.24 8.18 4.07
C ILE A 177 7.27 6.88 4.87
N THR A 178 8.25 6.76 5.76
CA THR A 178 8.44 5.62 6.66
C THR A 178 8.46 6.12 8.10
N TYR A 179 7.73 5.46 8.97
CA TYR A 179 7.78 5.76 10.39
C TYR A 179 9.09 5.30 11.01
N THR A 180 9.64 6.15 11.87
CA THR A 180 10.86 5.84 12.61
C THR A 180 10.57 4.94 13.81
N LYS A 181 11.62 4.27 14.32
CA LYS A 181 11.55 3.51 15.56
C LYS A 181 10.98 4.34 16.72
N ALA A 182 11.43 5.59 16.87
CA ALA A 182 10.97 6.48 17.94
C ALA A 182 9.47 6.84 17.82
N GLN A 183 8.97 7.01 16.59
CA GLN A 183 7.53 7.22 16.35
C GLN A 183 6.74 5.97 16.74
N TYR A 184 7.18 4.77 16.35
CA TYR A 184 6.54 3.51 16.75
C TYR A 184 6.55 3.30 18.28
N GLU A 185 7.67 3.62 18.97
CA GLU A 185 7.74 3.56 20.43
C GLU A 185 6.73 4.52 21.10
N SER A 186 6.57 5.72 20.54
CA SER A 186 5.61 6.71 21.04
C SER A 186 4.17 6.27 20.82
N MET A 187 3.84 5.76 19.63
CA MET A 187 2.52 5.16 19.34
C MET A 187 2.25 3.95 20.25
N GLY A 188 3.25 3.09 20.46
CA GLY A 188 3.13 1.91 21.31
C GLY A 188 2.81 2.24 22.77
N LYS A 189 3.37 3.35 23.29
CA LYS A 189 3.03 3.84 24.64
C LYS A 189 1.56 4.26 24.73
N ILE A 190 1.06 5.02 23.74
CA ILE A 190 -0.35 5.42 23.70
C ILE A 190 -1.25 4.18 23.60
N LEU A 191 -0.95 3.29 22.64
CA LEU A 191 -1.76 2.10 22.40
C LEU A 191 -1.79 1.14 23.59
N SER A 192 -0.82 1.18 24.48
CA SER A 192 -0.82 0.39 25.72
C SER A 192 -1.97 0.78 26.67
N ASP A 193 -2.46 2.02 26.58
CA ASP A 193 -3.62 2.51 27.33
C ASP A 193 -4.96 2.02 26.73
N TYR A 194 -4.95 1.47 25.50
CA TYR A 194 -6.13 0.98 24.77
C TYR A 194 -6.03 -0.52 24.46
N PRO A 195 -6.19 -1.42 25.45
CA PRO A 195 -5.89 -2.85 25.32
C PRO A 195 -6.78 -3.58 24.30
N ASN A 196 -7.94 -3.05 23.96
CA ASN A 196 -8.89 -3.67 23.04
C ASN A 196 -8.66 -3.27 21.56
N VAL A 197 -7.77 -2.32 21.28
CA VAL A 197 -7.45 -1.87 19.92
C VAL A 197 -6.47 -2.83 19.27
N LEU A 198 -6.86 -3.41 18.16
CA LEU A 198 -5.99 -4.17 17.25
C LEU A 198 -5.15 -3.21 16.42
N ILE A 199 -3.97 -3.66 15.98
CA ILE A 199 -3.05 -2.87 15.18
C ILE A 199 -2.77 -3.63 13.89
N ALA A 200 -3.18 -3.08 12.74
CA ALA A 200 -2.84 -3.61 11.43
C ALA A 200 -1.70 -2.80 10.83
N THR A 201 -0.57 -3.43 10.55
CA THR A 201 0.56 -2.81 9.86
C THR A 201 0.63 -3.33 8.43
N ASP A 202 0.50 -2.44 7.45
CA ASP A 202 0.65 -2.76 6.03
C ASP A 202 2.09 -2.43 5.60
N ASP A 203 2.96 -3.44 5.71
CA ASP A 203 4.40 -3.33 5.46
C ASP A 203 4.75 -3.75 4.02
N MET A 204 3.80 -3.60 3.08
CA MET A 204 3.90 -4.08 1.69
C MET A 204 5.14 -3.56 0.94
N TYR A 205 5.66 -2.41 1.35
CA TYR A 205 6.80 -1.77 0.70
C TYR A 205 8.11 -1.89 1.49
N GLU A 206 8.20 -2.69 2.54
CA GLU A 206 9.37 -2.80 3.42
C GLU A 206 10.71 -3.01 2.70
N HIS A 207 10.71 -3.77 1.59
CA HIS A 207 11.91 -4.01 0.78
C HIS A 207 12.16 -2.93 -0.28
N ILE A 208 11.22 -2.02 -0.50
CA ILE A 208 11.40 -0.84 -1.35
C ILE A 208 11.65 0.35 -0.43
N TYR A 209 12.83 0.38 0.15
CA TYR A 209 13.22 1.31 1.19
C TYR A 209 14.70 1.69 1.06
N TRP A 210 15.03 2.96 1.30
CA TRP A 210 16.37 3.54 1.22
C TRP A 210 16.67 4.56 2.32
N GLY A 211 16.00 4.46 3.46
CA GLY A 211 16.31 5.27 4.64
C GLY A 211 17.73 4.99 5.18
N ASN A 212 18.21 5.87 6.03
CA ASN A 212 19.55 5.74 6.62
C ASN A 212 19.66 4.62 7.66
N GLU A 213 18.56 4.36 8.37
CA GLU A 213 18.46 3.27 9.35
C GLU A 213 17.77 2.05 8.70
N PRO A 214 18.02 0.82 9.17
CA PRO A 214 17.28 -0.35 8.71
C PRO A 214 15.78 -0.18 8.88
N PHE A 215 14.99 -0.72 7.94
CA PHE A 215 13.55 -0.78 8.12
C PHE A 215 13.20 -1.58 9.37
N THR A 216 12.25 -1.10 10.15
CA THR A 216 11.71 -1.80 11.32
C THR A 216 10.19 -1.86 11.22
N SER A 217 9.60 -3.01 11.59
CA SER A 217 8.15 -3.15 11.69
C SER A 217 7.65 -2.72 13.08
N PHE A 218 6.37 -2.34 13.16
CA PHE A 218 5.77 -1.95 14.44
C PHE A 218 5.86 -3.06 15.50
N ALA A 219 5.58 -4.31 15.11
CA ALA A 219 5.58 -5.44 16.04
C ALA A 219 6.97 -5.78 16.59
N GLU A 220 8.03 -5.50 15.82
CA GLU A 220 9.42 -5.63 16.28
C GLU A 220 9.76 -4.55 17.33
N VAL A 221 9.34 -3.32 17.09
CA VAL A 221 9.62 -2.18 17.98
C VAL A 221 8.77 -2.24 19.25
N CYS A 222 7.55 -2.74 19.15
CA CYS A 222 6.58 -2.82 20.26
C CYS A 222 6.21 -4.27 20.58
N PRO A 223 7.15 -5.11 21.07
CA PRO A 223 6.92 -6.54 21.29
C PRO A 223 5.83 -6.84 22.34
N ASN A 224 5.57 -5.90 23.26
CA ASN A 224 4.46 -5.99 24.22
C ASN A 224 3.06 -5.89 23.57
N LEU A 225 2.99 -5.44 22.31
CA LEU A 225 1.76 -5.33 21.51
C LEU A 225 1.68 -6.41 20.43
N PHE A 226 2.64 -7.33 20.35
CA PHE A 226 2.71 -8.39 19.33
C PHE A 226 1.42 -9.22 19.27
N ASP A 227 0.86 -9.61 20.42
CA ASP A 227 -0.33 -10.47 20.51
C ASP A 227 -1.64 -9.78 20.03
N ARG A 228 -1.58 -8.54 19.61
CA ARG A 228 -2.71 -7.81 18.99
C ARG A 228 -2.30 -7.01 17.76
N THR A 229 -1.13 -7.32 17.23
CA THR A 229 -0.63 -6.75 15.96
C THR A 229 -0.79 -7.76 14.83
N ILE A 230 -1.29 -7.27 13.69
CA ILE A 230 -1.44 -8.00 12.44
C ILE A 230 -0.45 -7.40 11.44
N THR A 231 0.64 -8.11 11.16
CA THR A 231 1.67 -7.65 10.22
C THR A 231 1.35 -8.18 8.82
N ILE A 232 0.92 -7.28 7.94
CA ILE A 232 0.46 -7.59 6.58
C ILE A 232 1.59 -7.32 5.60
N ASN A 233 1.77 -8.24 4.65
CA ASN A 233 2.80 -8.12 3.63
C ASN A 233 2.40 -8.92 2.36
N GLY A 234 3.30 -9.00 1.38
CA GLY A 234 3.08 -9.78 0.17
C GLY A 234 4.24 -9.67 -0.81
N VAL A 235 4.11 -10.38 -1.92
CA VAL A 235 5.16 -10.43 -2.95
C VAL A 235 4.93 -9.43 -4.09
N SER A 236 3.82 -8.69 -4.06
CA SER A 236 3.37 -7.87 -5.20
C SER A 236 4.37 -6.77 -5.60
N LYS A 237 5.02 -6.12 -4.63
CA LYS A 237 5.79 -4.91 -4.86
C LYS A 237 7.30 -5.21 -4.97
N ALA A 238 7.89 -5.75 -3.93
CA ALA A 238 9.32 -6.05 -3.88
C ALA A 238 9.79 -7.01 -4.98
N TYR A 239 8.91 -7.92 -5.41
CA TYR A 239 9.25 -8.96 -6.39
C TYR A 239 8.57 -8.75 -7.76
N ALA A 240 7.98 -7.59 -8.02
CA ALA A 240 7.25 -7.29 -9.26
C ALA A 240 6.22 -8.39 -9.61
N MET A 241 5.39 -8.76 -8.63
CA MET A 241 4.45 -9.87 -8.70
C MET A 241 2.99 -9.43 -8.51
N THR A 242 2.62 -8.24 -9.00
CA THR A 242 1.25 -7.72 -8.80
C THR A 242 0.18 -8.64 -9.38
N GLY A 243 0.41 -9.18 -10.58
CA GLY A 243 -0.51 -10.10 -11.28
C GLY A 243 -0.59 -11.51 -10.69
N TRP A 244 0.37 -11.93 -9.87
CA TRP A 244 0.37 -13.25 -9.24
C TRP A 244 -0.59 -13.38 -8.07
N ARG A 245 -1.02 -12.28 -7.49
CA ARG A 245 -2.03 -12.21 -6.44
C ARG A 245 -1.69 -13.02 -5.19
N ILE A 246 -0.54 -12.78 -4.56
CA ILE A 246 -0.16 -13.36 -3.26
C ILE A 246 0.12 -12.26 -2.26
N GLY A 247 -0.65 -12.25 -1.18
CA GLY A 247 -0.44 -11.49 0.04
C GLY A 247 -0.59 -12.39 1.25
N TYR A 248 -0.10 -11.96 2.38
CA TYR A 248 -0.14 -12.75 3.61
C TYR A 248 -0.11 -11.83 4.84
N CYS A 249 -0.40 -12.39 6.00
CA CYS A 249 -0.10 -11.74 7.26
C CYS A 249 0.37 -12.74 8.32
N GLY A 250 1.11 -12.20 9.29
CA GLY A 250 1.31 -12.80 10.60
C GLY A 250 0.37 -12.14 11.60
N ALA A 251 -0.40 -12.95 12.38
CA ALA A 251 -1.40 -12.45 13.31
C ALA A 251 -1.69 -13.44 14.44
N PRO A 252 -2.37 -13.01 15.51
CA PRO A 252 -2.88 -13.94 16.54
C PRO A 252 -3.71 -15.06 15.92
N LYS A 253 -3.53 -16.28 16.41
CA LYS A 253 -4.19 -17.50 15.91
C LYS A 253 -5.71 -17.36 15.79
N SER A 254 -6.37 -16.73 16.74
CA SER A 254 -7.84 -16.52 16.71
C SER A 254 -8.28 -15.65 15.53
N ILE A 255 -7.51 -14.62 15.21
CA ILE A 255 -7.76 -13.73 14.06
C ILE A 255 -7.55 -14.49 12.75
N VAL A 256 -6.43 -15.23 12.63
CA VAL A 256 -6.17 -16.08 11.45
C VAL A 256 -7.31 -17.08 11.22
N GLN A 257 -7.85 -17.69 12.27
CA GLN A 257 -8.99 -18.59 12.16
C GLN A 257 -10.26 -17.88 11.67
N GLY A 258 -10.51 -16.65 12.13
CA GLY A 258 -11.59 -15.79 11.63
C GLY A 258 -11.43 -15.49 10.14
N MET A 259 -10.25 -14.99 9.74
CA MET A 259 -9.92 -14.68 8.35
C MET A 259 -10.04 -15.92 7.44
N LYS A 260 -9.59 -17.09 7.92
CA LYS A 260 -9.70 -18.36 7.19
C LYS A 260 -11.15 -18.76 6.91
N LYS A 261 -12.09 -18.50 7.87
CA LYS A 261 -13.52 -18.72 7.64
C LYS A 261 -14.06 -17.83 6.52
N ILE A 262 -13.73 -16.53 6.55
CA ILE A 262 -14.13 -15.58 5.51
C ILE A 262 -13.56 -16.00 4.14
N GLN A 263 -12.26 -16.31 4.07
CA GLN A 263 -11.60 -16.74 2.84
C GLN A 263 -12.20 -18.01 2.28
N GLY A 264 -12.54 -18.99 3.13
CA GLY A 264 -13.15 -20.26 2.72
C GLY A 264 -14.53 -20.11 2.09
N GLN A 265 -15.25 -19.01 2.41
CA GLN A 265 -16.58 -18.70 1.84
C GLN A 265 -16.52 -17.66 0.71
N SER A 266 -15.33 -17.19 0.33
CA SER A 266 -15.15 -16.22 -0.76
C SER A 266 -14.34 -16.82 -1.91
N THR A 267 -13.02 -16.81 -1.84
CA THR A 267 -12.11 -17.24 -2.92
C THR A 267 -11.58 -18.66 -2.74
N SER A 268 -11.75 -19.28 -1.57
CA SER A 268 -11.02 -20.49 -1.18
C SER A 268 -9.50 -20.24 -1.13
N ASN A 269 -8.66 -21.20 -1.48
CA ASN A 269 -7.20 -21.04 -1.48
C ASN A 269 -6.71 -20.10 -2.59
N PRO A 270 -5.58 -19.39 -2.40
CA PRO A 270 -4.87 -18.71 -3.48
C PRO A 270 -4.39 -19.69 -4.56
N SER A 271 -4.09 -19.18 -5.76
CA SER A 271 -3.55 -19.97 -6.86
C SER A 271 -2.36 -20.83 -6.41
N SER A 272 -2.42 -22.14 -6.61
CA SER A 272 -1.36 -23.09 -6.26
C SER A 272 -0.02 -22.76 -6.94
N ILE A 273 -0.08 -22.38 -8.21
CA ILE A 273 1.09 -21.98 -9.01
C ILE A 273 1.72 -20.71 -8.44
N SER A 274 0.89 -19.72 -8.11
CA SER A 274 1.36 -18.47 -7.51
C SER A 274 1.97 -18.68 -6.12
N GLN A 275 1.48 -19.66 -5.36
CA GLN A 275 2.07 -20.01 -4.07
C GLN A 275 3.50 -20.57 -4.23
N VAL A 276 3.73 -21.44 -5.23
CA VAL A 276 5.08 -21.95 -5.53
C VAL A 276 6.02 -20.82 -5.99
N ALA A 277 5.52 -19.91 -6.83
CA ALA A 277 6.27 -18.73 -7.23
C ALA A 277 6.65 -17.84 -6.03
N ALA A 278 5.73 -17.65 -5.09
CA ALA A 278 5.96 -16.88 -3.87
C ALA A 278 7.01 -17.52 -2.95
N ILE A 279 7.05 -18.86 -2.85
CA ILE A 279 8.14 -19.57 -2.14
C ILE A 279 9.50 -19.25 -2.77
N ALA A 280 9.58 -19.30 -4.10
CA ALA A 280 10.82 -18.98 -4.82
C ALA A 280 11.22 -17.50 -4.64
N ALA A 281 10.25 -16.58 -4.56
CA ALA A 281 10.51 -15.18 -4.27
C ALA A 281 11.09 -14.96 -2.86
N LEU A 282 10.43 -15.52 -1.82
CA LEU A 282 10.80 -15.31 -0.42
C LEU A 282 12.12 -15.98 -0.01
N ASN A 283 12.45 -17.12 -0.64
CA ASN A 283 13.69 -17.87 -0.38
C ASN A 283 14.80 -17.58 -1.38
N GLY A 284 14.51 -16.82 -2.44
CA GLY A 284 15.46 -16.53 -3.52
C GLY A 284 16.45 -15.41 -3.20
N PRO A 285 17.37 -15.14 -4.13
CA PRO A 285 18.33 -14.05 -4.00
C PRO A 285 17.63 -12.68 -4.10
N HIS A 286 18.15 -11.69 -3.37
CA HIS A 286 17.63 -10.32 -3.36
C HIS A 286 18.25 -9.39 -4.41
N ASP A 287 19.14 -9.90 -5.29
CA ASP A 287 19.84 -9.07 -6.29
C ASP A 287 18.88 -8.26 -7.18
N ALA A 288 17.81 -8.91 -7.66
CA ALA A 288 16.80 -8.24 -8.47
C ALA A 288 16.01 -7.18 -7.67
N VAL A 289 15.70 -7.46 -6.41
CA VAL A 289 15.04 -6.49 -5.51
C VAL A 289 15.96 -5.29 -5.29
N ASN A 290 17.22 -5.52 -4.96
CA ASN A 290 18.22 -4.46 -4.74
C ASN A 290 18.41 -3.60 -6.00
N MET A 291 18.46 -4.22 -7.19
CA MET A 291 18.54 -3.49 -8.47
C MET A 291 17.32 -2.58 -8.66
N MET A 292 16.09 -3.07 -8.44
CA MET A 292 14.88 -2.28 -8.55
C MET A 292 14.85 -1.13 -7.53
N VAL A 293 15.23 -1.37 -6.28
CA VAL A 293 15.30 -0.34 -5.23
C VAL A 293 16.29 0.78 -5.60
N ASN A 294 17.47 0.42 -6.09
CA ASN A 294 18.45 1.40 -6.54
C ASN A 294 17.94 2.26 -7.70
N GLU A 295 17.17 1.65 -8.61
CA GLU A 295 16.58 2.39 -9.73
C GLU A 295 15.43 3.30 -9.25
N TYR A 296 14.55 2.81 -8.35
CA TYR A 296 13.52 3.65 -7.75
C TYR A 296 14.10 4.84 -6.99
N LYS A 297 15.18 4.64 -6.24
CA LYS A 297 15.86 5.75 -5.55
C LYS A 297 16.35 6.82 -6.52
N LYS A 298 16.98 6.44 -7.64
CA LYS A 298 17.43 7.40 -8.67
C LYS A 298 16.25 8.19 -9.25
N ARG A 299 15.15 7.51 -9.55
CA ARG A 299 13.93 8.13 -10.08
C ARG A 299 13.29 9.05 -9.07
N HIS A 300 13.24 8.64 -7.80
CA HIS A 300 12.76 9.45 -6.68
C HIS A 300 13.56 10.75 -6.57
N ASP A 301 14.90 10.65 -6.48
CA ASP A 301 15.78 11.80 -6.28
C ASP A 301 15.63 12.81 -7.44
N TYR A 302 15.62 12.31 -8.69
CA TYR A 302 15.37 13.14 -9.87
C TYR A 302 14.00 13.83 -9.82
N LEU A 303 12.93 13.06 -9.56
CA LEU A 303 11.56 13.56 -9.65
C LEU A 303 11.26 14.55 -8.52
N CYS A 304 11.73 14.30 -7.30
CA CYS A 304 11.59 15.20 -6.17
C CYS A 304 12.24 16.58 -6.45
N ASP A 305 13.48 16.57 -6.96
CA ASP A 305 14.18 17.81 -7.36
C ASP A 305 13.48 18.51 -8.54
N ALA A 306 13.00 17.77 -9.52
CA ALA A 306 12.36 18.33 -10.71
C ALA A 306 10.98 18.94 -10.42
N LEU A 307 10.19 18.33 -9.54
CA LEU A 307 8.89 18.85 -9.10
C LEU A 307 9.06 20.14 -8.29
N ASN A 308 10.00 20.18 -7.36
CA ASN A 308 10.27 21.39 -6.55
C ASN A 308 10.80 22.60 -7.37
N LYS A 309 11.16 22.39 -8.66
CA LYS A 309 11.49 23.45 -9.61
C LYS A 309 10.28 23.94 -10.41
N ILE A 310 9.10 23.37 -10.21
CA ILE A 310 7.84 23.87 -10.76
C ILE A 310 7.24 24.84 -9.75
N ASN A 311 6.95 26.08 -10.18
CA ASN A 311 6.38 27.07 -9.30
C ASN A 311 5.02 26.58 -8.74
N GLY A 312 4.90 26.63 -7.41
CA GLY A 312 3.68 26.22 -6.69
C GLY A 312 3.61 24.74 -6.33
N PHE A 313 4.61 23.91 -6.71
CA PHE A 313 4.75 22.54 -6.18
C PHE A 313 5.64 22.55 -4.93
N ASN A 314 5.22 21.78 -3.94
CA ASN A 314 6.01 21.52 -2.73
C ASN A 314 6.05 20.01 -2.48
N THR A 315 7.23 19.39 -2.59
CA THR A 315 7.41 17.94 -2.55
C THR A 315 8.40 17.58 -1.45
N SER A 316 7.93 16.86 -0.43
CA SER A 316 8.81 16.26 0.58
C SER A 316 9.39 14.93 0.06
N PRO A 317 10.68 14.65 0.31
CA PRO A 317 11.29 13.40 -0.09
C PRO A 317 10.75 12.24 0.76
N GLY A 318 10.37 11.14 0.10
CA GLY A 318 10.08 9.87 0.75
C GLY A 318 11.33 9.03 0.98
N THR A 319 11.21 8.00 1.81
CA THR A 319 12.30 7.06 2.09
C THR A 319 12.01 5.63 1.57
N GLY A 320 10.86 5.45 0.91
CA GLY A 320 10.46 4.15 0.37
C GLY A 320 9.28 4.21 -0.59
N ALA A 321 8.76 3.05 -0.95
CA ALA A 321 7.75 2.84 -1.98
C ALA A 321 8.22 3.36 -3.37
N PHE A 322 7.29 3.75 -4.24
CA PHE A 322 7.61 4.36 -5.54
C PHE A 322 6.63 5.49 -5.89
N TYR A 323 6.31 6.32 -4.87
CA TYR A 323 5.40 7.45 -4.96
C TYR A 323 6.02 8.72 -4.39
N LEU A 324 5.68 9.86 -5.02
CA LEU A 324 5.77 11.18 -4.43
C LEU A 324 4.37 11.77 -4.28
N PHE A 325 4.22 12.64 -3.29
CA PHE A 325 2.94 13.22 -2.92
C PHE A 325 3.05 14.73 -2.70
N PRO A 326 3.32 15.50 -3.79
CA PRO A 326 3.46 16.95 -3.71
C PRO A 326 2.15 17.64 -3.30
N ASP A 327 2.28 18.68 -2.46
CA ASP A 327 1.29 19.71 -2.31
C ASP A 327 1.31 20.61 -3.56
N VAL A 328 0.13 20.92 -4.07
CA VAL A 328 -0.10 21.74 -5.27
C VAL A 328 -1.14 22.84 -5.02
N ASN A 329 -1.46 23.16 -3.75
CA ASN A 329 -2.42 24.19 -3.39
C ASN A 329 -2.09 25.53 -4.05
N ASN A 330 -0.81 25.93 -4.03
CA ASN A 330 -0.39 27.18 -4.66
C ASN A 330 -0.64 27.20 -6.18
N VAL A 331 -0.56 26.06 -6.87
CA VAL A 331 -0.93 25.96 -8.29
C VAL A 331 -2.43 26.07 -8.46
N ILE A 332 -3.20 25.33 -7.64
CA ILE A 332 -4.66 25.34 -7.65
C ILE A 332 -5.18 26.76 -7.50
N GLU A 333 -4.72 27.48 -6.47
CA GLU A 333 -5.12 28.85 -6.18
C GLU A 333 -4.71 29.84 -7.28
N SER A 334 -3.42 29.80 -7.70
CA SER A 334 -2.89 30.78 -8.64
C SER A 334 -3.43 30.63 -10.05
N LYS A 335 -3.83 29.43 -10.45
CA LYS A 335 -4.43 29.14 -11.77
C LYS A 335 -5.96 29.10 -11.74
N GLY A 336 -6.57 29.18 -10.54
CA GLY A 336 -8.02 29.26 -10.37
C GLY A 336 -8.74 27.92 -10.55
N PHE A 337 -8.07 26.79 -10.30
CA PHE A 337 -8.75 25.48 -10.22
C PHE A 337 -9.59 25.37 -8.96
N ALA A 338 -10.69 24.63 -9.03
CA ALA A 338 -11.60 24.46 -7.89
C ALA A 338 -10.96 23.55 -6.80
N ASP A 339 -10.21 22.52 -7.23
CA ASP A 339 -9.61 21.52 -6.34
C ASP A 339 -8.52 20.68 -7.05
N ASP A 340 -7.94 19.71 -6.34
CA ASP A 340 -6.95 18.76 -6.86
C ASP A 340 -7.53 17.79 -7.90
N ILE A 341 -8.85 17.58 -7.91
CA ILE A 341 -9.54 16.73 -8.90
C ILE A 341 -9.56 17.46 -10.26
N GLU A 342 -9.95 18.73 -10.25
CA GLU A 342 -9.94 19.56 -11.47
C GLU A 342 -8.51 19.72 -11.99
N PHE A 343 -7.55 19.99 -11.09
CA PHE A 343 -6.14 20.07 -11.48
C PHE A 343 -5.62 18.75 -12.09
N SER A 344 -5.94 17.60 -11.50
CA SER A 344 -5.57 16.29 -12.05
C SER A 344 -6.22 16.04 -13.43
N SER A 345 -7.46 16.51 -13.63
CA SER A 345 -8.15 16.43 -14.91
C SER A 345 -7.49 17.34 -15.94
N PHE A 346 -7.08 18.55 -15.56
CA PHE A 346 -6.31 19.46 -16.40
C PHE A 346 -4.99 18.82 -16.85
N LEU A 347 -4.24 18.17 -15.96
CA LEU A 347 -2.97 17.53 -16.31
C LEU A 347 -3.15 16.40 -17.33
N ILE A 348 -4.21 15.61 -17.24
CA ILE A 348 -4.46 14.56 -18.24
C ILE A 348 -4.93 15.13 -19.58
N ASP A 349 -5.74 16.19 -19.58
CA ASP A 349 -6.34 16.75 -20.76
C ASP A 349 -5.40 17.73 -21.51
N GLN A 350 -4.52 18.46 -20.81
CA GLN A 350 -3.63 19.47 -21.41
C GLN A 350 -2.16 19.04 -21.47
N ALA A 351 -1.68 18.31 -20.44
CA ALA A 351 -0.31 17.83 -20.41
C ALA A 351 -0.17 16.39 -20.93
N ASN A 352 -1.26 15.66 -21.13
CA ASN A 352 -1.28 14.22 -21.39
C ASN A 352 -0.50 13.43 -20.32
N VAL A 353 -0.61 13.84 -19.05
CA VAL A 353 0.00 13.18 -17.88
C VAL A 353 -1.08 12.83 -16.88
N ALA A 354 -1.25 11.54 -16.60
CA ALA A 354 -2.24 11.05 -15.64
C ALA A 354 -1.62 10.89 -14.25
N VAL A 355 -2.14 11.61 -13.26
CA VAL A 355 -1.81 11.54 -11.82
C VAL A 355 -3.07 11.23 -11.01
N ILE A 356 -2.95 10.93 -9.72
CA ILE A 356 -4.12 10.69 -8.87
C ILE A 356 -4.30 11.87 -7.91
N PRO A 357 -5.51 12.47 -7.82
CA PRO A 357 -5.78 13.57 -6.89
C PRO A 357 -5.62 13.12 -5.43
N GLY A 358 -5.11 14.02 -4.60
CA GLY A 358 -4.83 13.76 -3.19
C GLY A 358 -6.08 13.54 -2.34
N SER A 359 -7.21 14.17 -2.73
CA SER A 359 -8.52 13.94 -2.10
C SER A 359 -8.93 12.47 -2.09
N ALA A 360 -8.49 11.67 -3.07
CA ALA A 360 -8.70 10.21 -3.09
C ALA A 360 -7.97 9.48 -1.93
N PHE A 361 -6.94 10.10 -1.36
CA PHE A 361 -6.15 9.60 -0.23
C PHE A 361 -6.48 10.34 1.08
N GLY A 362 -7.53 11.17 1.08
CA GLY A 362 -7.95 11.98 2.22
C GLY A 362 -7.07 13.21 2.48
N ALA A 363 -6.34 13.70 1.48
CA ALA A 363 -5.49 14.89 1.56
C ALA A 363 -5.71 15.79 0.34
N GLU A 364 -6.70 16.66 0.44
CA GLU A 364 -7.03 17.67 -0.56
C GLU A 364 -5.83 18.60 -0.82
N GLY A 365 -5.72 19.12 -2.05
CA GLY A 365 -4.65 20.02 -2.44
C GLY A 365 -3.31 19.33 -2.74
N CYS A 366 -3.26 18.00 -2.73
CA CYS A 366 -2.11 17.20 -3.12
C CYS A 366 -2.40 16.38 -4.39
N ILE A 367 -1.35 15.79 -4.98
CA ILE A 367 -1.47 14.78 -6.03
C ILE A 367 -0.51 13.62 -5.76
N ARG A 368 -0.88 12.38 -6.11
CA ARG A 368 0.07 11.26 -6.09
C ARG A 368 0.67 11.03 -7.46
N ILE A 369 1.99 10.97 -7.50
CA ILE A 369 2.81 10.67 -8.68
C ILE A 369 3.56 9.37 -8.44
N SER A 370 3.30 8.35 -9.26
CA SER A 370 4.09 7.11 -9.27
C SER A 370 5.30 7.27 -10.18
N TYR A 371 6.47 6.87 -9.71
CA TYR A 371 7.69 6.80 -10.53
C TYR A 371 8.10 5.37 -10.91
N ALA A 372 7.17 4.44 -10.81
CA ALA A 372 7.32 3.10 -11.39
C ALA A 372 7.13 3.15 -12.92
N THR A 373 8.05 3.83 -13.59
CA THR A 373 8.16 3.97 -15.04
C THR A 373 9.58 4.40 -15.41
N SER A 374 9.94 4.45 -16.71
CA SER A 374 11.30 4.78 -17.13
C SER A 374 11.68 6.24 -16.79
N MET A 375 12.98 6.49 -16.62
CA MET A 375 13.52 7.83 -16.35
C MET A 375 13.21 8.80 -17.52
N GLU A 376 13.18 8.30 -18.75
CA GLU A 376 12.84 9.08 -19.95
C GLU A 376 11.40 9.59 -19.87
N LEU A 377 10.44 8.72 -19.53
CA LEU A 377 9.03 9.09 -19.36
C LEU A 377 8.84 10.05 -18.18
N LEU A 378 9.62 9.92 -17.10
CA LEU A 378 9.57 10.87 -15.98
C LEU A 378 10.05 12.27 -16.43
N LYS A 379 11.15 12.35 -17.16
CA LYS A 379 11.66 13.61 -17.72
C LYS A 379 10.64 14.27 -18.65
N GLU A 380 10.06 13.49 -19.53
CA GLU A 380 9.03 13.94 -20.47
C GLU A 380 7.77 14.44 -19.74
N SER A 381 7.33 13.72 -18.71
CA SER A 381 6.18 14.14 -17.90
C SER A 381 6.40 15.49 -17.23
N ILE A 382 7.59 15.71 -16.65
CA ILE A 382 7.94 17.01 -16.05
C ILE A 382 7.96 18.14 -17.09
N ALA A 383 8.49 17.88 -18.29
CA ALA A 383 8.48 18.86 -19.36
C ALA A 383 7.05 19.25 -19.79
N ARG A 384 6.18 18.26 -19.97
CA ARG A 384 4.75 18.47 -20.32
C ARG A 384 3.99 19.22 -19.22
N ILE A 385 4.19 18.86 -17.95
CA ILE A 385 3.56 19.56 -16.82
C ILE A 385 4.01 21.03 -16.79
N LYS A 386 5.31 21.31 -16.92
CA LYS A 386 5.82 22.69 -16.94
C LYS A 386 5.20 23.50 -18.08
N LEU A 387 5.22 22.97 -19.30
CA LEU A 387 4.69 23.65 -20.47
C LEU A 387 3.18 23.94 -20.33
N SER A 388 2.41 23.03 -19.72
CA SER A 388 0.96 23.23 -19.53
C SER A 388 0.62 24.28 -18.46
N LEU A 389 1.58 24.62 -17.60
CA LEU A 389 1.40 25.60 -16.53
C LEU A 389 1.95 27.00 -16.88
N GLU A 390 2.68 27.16 -17.98
CA GLU A 390 3.08 28.45 -18.55
C GLU A 390 1.89 29.18 -19.17
#